data_522ff4d0186de321ce35c6dc2835af3e
#
_entry.id   522ff4d0186de321ce35c6dc2835af3e
#
_cell.length_a   1.000
_cell.length_b   1.000
_cell.length_c   1.000
_cell.angle_alpha   90.00
_cell.angle_beta   90.00
_cell.angle_gamma   90.00
#
_symmetry.space_group_name_H-M   'P 1'
#
loop_
_entity.id
_entity.type
_entity.pdbx_description
1 polymer ?
#
loop_
_entity_poly.entity_id
_entity_poly.type
_entity_poly.pdbx_seq_one_letter_code
_entity_poly.pdbx_strand_id
1 'polypeptide(L)'
;MAFVFSDAIGSGWRFKLVEERETSNAAGIFELRTLRTENVSFTFPGPELLERNLSLIYGIGPATRAKLNAAGYRTISDLTNHPRWRKAAREALEIIAAGDLERLARYGASDLELLSFFKPEEIIFIDIETMGLYYIHPVFLVGLLSFKDGLGEISQILAGNPAAERALLYETVSRLQKAAIIVSFNGRSFDLPYLKGRMRFHGLND
;
A
#
# COMPACT_ATOMS: atom_id res chain seq x y z
N MET A 1 3.55 -21.35 9.42
CA MET A 1 2.72 -20.30 10.03
C MET A 1 2.14 -19.49 8.86
N ALA A 2 0.85 -19.53 8.62
CA ALA A 2 0.23 -18.84 7.49
C ALA A 2 0.10 -17.37 7.85
N PHE A 3 0.71 -16.49 7.04
CA PHE A 3 0.52 -15.06 7.17
C PHE A 3 -0.93 -14.74 6.91
N VAL A 4 -1.57 -14.15 7.89
CA VAL A 4 -2.95 -13.74 7.83
C VAL A 4 -2.99 -12.26 7.43
N PHE A 5 -2.99 -11.98 6.13
CA PHE A 5 -3.50 -10.71 5.60
C PHE A 5 -5.02 -10.61 5.77
N SER A 6 -5.59 -11.35 6.76
CA SER A 6 -7.04 -11.58 6.84
C SER A 6 -7.85 -10.36 7.18
N ASP A 7 -7.27 -9.34 7.80
CA ASP A 7 -8.05 -8.22 8.32
C ASP A 7 -8.13 -7.02 7.34
N ALA A 8 -7.22 -6.94 6.39
CA ALA A 8 -7.24 -5.91 5.36
C ALA A 8 -7.94 -6.35 4.06
N ILE A 9 -8.10 -7.64 3.85
CA ILE A 9 -8.66 -8.24 2.65
C ILE A 9 -9.86 -9.07 3.12
N GLY A 10 -11.08 -8.65 2.80
CA GLY A 10 -12.32 -9.26 3.26
C GLY A 10 -12.32 -10.80 3.26
N SER A 11 -13.11 -11.42 4.11
CA SER A 11 -13.10 -12.82 4.56
C SER A 11 -13.37 -13.90 3.49
N GLY A 12 -13.02 -13.67 2.22
CA GLY A 12 -13.31 -14.57 1.11
C GLY A 12 -12.15 -14.95 0.20
N TRP A 13 -10.96 -14.39 0.41
CA TRP A 13 -9.82 -14.68 -0.47
C TRP A 13 -9.19 -16.02 -0.12
N ARG A 14 -9.11 -16.91 -1.11
CA ARG A 14 -8.38 -18.17 -1.02
C ARG A 14 -7.12 -18.07 -1.87
N PHE A 15 -5.99 -18.48 -1.31
CA PHE A 15 -4.73 -18.53 -2.00
C PHE A 15 -4.31 -19.99 -2.19
N LYS A 16 -3.88 -20.33 -3.40
CA LYS A 16 -3.32 -21.63 -3.73
C LYS A 16 -1.82 -21.50 -3.94
N LEU A 17 -1.04 -22.38 -3.31
CA LEU A 17 0.38 -22.50 -3.59
C LEU A 17 0.57 -22.92 -5.06
N VAL A 18 1.29 -22.11 -5.84
CA VAL A 18 1.57 -22.38 -7.25
C VAL A 18 3.04 -22.72 -7.50
N GLU A 19 3.92 -22.25 -6.62
CA GLU A 19 5.35 -22.49 -6.73
C GLU A 19 6.02 -22.49 -5.36
N GLU A 20 6.95 -23.43 -5.15
CA GLU A 20 7.90 -23.42 -4.04
C GLU A 20 9.23 -23.95 -4.56
N ARG A 21 10.29 -23.15 -4.45
CA ARG A 21 11.61 -23.51 -4.95
C ARG A 21 12.73 -22.78 -4.22
N GLU A 22 13.89 -23.43 -4.15
CA GLU A 22 15.15 -22.73 -3.94
C GLU A 22 15.56 -22.04 -5.24
N THR A 23 16.03 -20.81 -5.15
CA THR A 23 16.46 -20.00 -6.29
C THR A 23 17.62 -19.10 -5.89
N SER A 24 18.21 -18.39 -6.86
CA SER A 24 19.36 -17.53 -6.62
C SER A 24 19.26 -16.21 -7.38
N ASN A 25 19.95 -15.22 -6.88
CA ASN A 25 20.21 -13.94 -7.53
C ASN A 25 21.70 -13.57 -7.40
N ALA A 26 22.09 -12.36 -7.80
CA ALA A 26 23.46 -11.88 -7.70
C ALA A 26 24.02 -11.84 -6.27
N ALA A 27 23.18 -11.92 -5.25
CA ALA A 27 23.56 -11.83 -3.85
C ALA A 27 23.60 -13.19 -3.13
N GLY A 28 23.09 -14.28 -3.74
CA GLY A 28 23.11 -15.63 -3.17
C GLY A 28 21.85 -16.43 -3.41
N ILE A 29 21.64 -17.46 -2.58
CA ILE A 29 20.53 -18.41 -2.67
C ILE A 29 19.46 -18.03 -1.63
N PHE A 30 18.20 -18.21 -1.98
CA PHE A 30 17.03 -18.02 -1.12
C PHE A 30 15.89 -18.94 -1.54
N GLU A 31 14.90 -19.11 -0.68
CA GLU A 31 13.67 -19.87 -1.02
C GLU A 31 12.57 -18.91 -1.42
N LEU A 32 11.81 -19.28 -2.47
CA LEU A 32 10.67 -18.53 -2.95
C LEU A 32 9.43 -19.40 -2.93
N ARG A 33 8.37 -18.93 -2.28
CA ARG A 33 7.02 -19.50 -2.36
C ARG A 33 6.10 -18.48 -3.00
N THR A 34 5.30 -18.92 -3.97
CA THR A 34 4.31 -18.09 -4.64
C THR A 34 2.92 -18.68 -4.48
N LEU A 35 2.00 -17.87 -3.96
CA LEU A 35 0.59 -18.24 -3.83
C LEU A 35 -0.25 -17.28 -4.69
N ARG A 36 -1.31 -17.79 -5.32
CA ARG A 36 -2.23 -16.96 -6.13
C ARG A 36 -3.66 -17.10 -5.65
N THR A 37 -4.44 -16.03 -5.82
CA THR A 37 -5.87 -16.06 -5.56
C THR A 37 -6.57 -16.92 -6.60
N GLU A 38 -7.62 -17.62 -6.16
CA GLU A 38 -8.54 -18.32 -7.07
C GLU A 38 -9.73 -17.39 -7.37
N ASN A 39 -9.86 -16.96 -8.61
CA ASN A 39 -11.04 -16.25 -9.15
C ASN A 39 -11.47 -14.96 -8.41
N VAL A 40 -10.56 -14.19 -7.86
CA VAL A 40 -10.86 -12.90 -7.23
C VAL A 40 -10.24 -11.77 -8.03
N SER A 41 -11.08 -10.88 -8.57
CA SER A 41 -10.61 -9.60 -9.08
C SER A 41 -10.59 -8.58 -7.95
N PHE A 42 -9.53 -7.79 -7.89
CA PHE A 42 -9.38 -6.70 -6.96
C PHE A 42 -9.37 -5.37 -7.70
N THR A 43 -10.19 -4.43 -7.23
CA THR A 43 -10.22 -3.06 -7.76
C THR A 43 -10.26 -2.07 -6.61
N PHE A 44 -9.49 -1.01 -6.70
CA PHE A 44 -9.63 0.11 -5.78
C PHE A 44 -10.84 0.97 -6.17
N PRO A 45 -11.49 1.62 -5.19
CA PRO A 45 -12.44 2.67 -5.49
C PRO A 45 -11.77 3.75 -6.34
N GLY A 46 -12.49 4.33 -7.29
CA GLY A 46 -11.95 5.43 -8.08
C GLY A 46 -11.88 6.76 -7.31
N PRO A 47 -11.33 7.81 -7.93
CA PRO A 47 -11.18 9.15 -7.32
C PRO A 47 -12.51 9.80 -6.88
N GLU A 48 -13.64 9.30 -7.34
CA GLU A 48 -14.98 9.70 -6.87
C GLU A 48 -15.18 9.51 -5.36
N LEU A 49 -14.35 8.67 -4.72
CA LEU A 49 -14.33 8.55 -3.27
C LEU A 49 -13.93 9.86 -2.60
N LEU A 50 -12.95 10.57 -3.17
CA LEU A 50 -12.49 11.88 -2.69
C LEU A 50 -13.58 12.95 -2.82
N GLU A 51 -14.39 12.90 -3.88
CA GLU A 51 -15.49 13.86 -4.06
C GLU A 51 -16.53 13.80 -2.94
N ARG A 52 -16.67 12.66 -2.27
CA ARG A 52 -17.55 12.50 -1.11
C ARG A 52 -16.94 13.01 0.20
N ASN A 53 -15.67 13.29 0.22
CA ASN A 53 -14.98 13.79 1.39
C ASN A 53 -15.00 15.33 1.44
N LEU A 54 -16.11 15.91 1.91
CA LEU A 54 -16.25 17.36 2.06
C LEU A 54 -15.19 17.98 2.98
N SER A 55 -14.55 17.17 3.84
CA SER A 55 -13.52 17.65 4.79
C SER A 55 -12.20 18.02 4.11
N LEU A 56 -12.02 17.69 2.82
CA LEU A 56 -10.91 18.20 1.99
C LEU A 56 -11.00 19.73 1.79
N ILE A 57 -12.18 20.32 2.01
CA ILE A 57 -12.35 21.77 1.99
C ILE A 57 -12.07 22.33 3.37
N TYR A 58 -11.06 23.20 3.46
CA TYR A 58 -10.70 23.86 4.71
C TYR A 58 -11.90 24.54 5.37
N GLY A 59 -12.13 24.28 6.66
CA GLY A 59 -13.26 24.81 7.43
C GLY A 59 -14.52 23.97 7.41
N ILE A 60 -14.54 22.84 6.69
CA ILE A 60 -15.61 21.86 6.76
C ILE A 60 -15.20 20.72 7.72
N GLY A 61 -15.44 20.94 9.01
CA GLY A 61 -15.31 19.89 10.02
C GLY A 61 -16.59 19.04 10.15
N PRO A 62 -16.61 18.04 11.06
CA PRO A 62 -17.71 17.07 11.18
C PRO A 62 -19.09 17.71 11.33
N ALA A 63 -19.22 18.75 12.16
CA ALA A 63 -20.52 19.45 12.39
C ALA A 63 -20.99 20.19 11.13
N THR A 64 -20.08 20.85 10.40
CA THR A 64 -20.41 21.55 9.13
C THR A 64 -20.79 20.52 8.06
N ARG A 65 -20.06 19.42 7.95
CA ARG A 65 -20.37 18.33 7.04
C ARG A 65 -21.77 17.75 7.30
N ALA A 66 -22.13 17.53 8.55
CA ALA A 66 -23.47 17.03 8.89
C ALA A 66 -24.57 18.00 8.44
N LYS A 67 -24.41 19.32 8.64
CA LYS A 67 -25.35 20.35 8.19
C LYS A 67 -25.44 20.39 6.66
N LEU A 68 -24.32 20.33 5.95
CA LEU A 68 -24.30 20.30 4.48
C LEU A 68 -25.01 19.08 3.93
N ASN A 69 -24.72 17.89 4.50
CA ASN A 69 -25.39 16.65 4.10
C ASN A 69 -26.91 16.72 4.30
N ALA A 70 -27.36 17.27 5.42
CA ALA A 70 -28.78 17.50 5.70
C ALA A 70 -29.43 18.49 4.73
N ALA A 71 -28.66 19.46 4.21
CA ALA A 71 -29.09 20.41 3.18
C ALA A 71 -28.98 19.87 1.74
N GLY A 72 -28.55 18.60 1.56
CA GLY A 72 -28.46 17.94 0.25
C GLY A 72 -27.10 18.02 -0.42
N TYR A 73 -26.11 18.70 0.17
CA TYR A 73 -24.74 18.76 -0.36
C TYR A 73 -23.93 17.55 0.14
N ARG A 74 -23.76 16.53 -0.70
CA ARG A 74 -23.10 15.25 -0.33
C ARG A 74 -21.73 15.08 -0.95
N THR A 75 -21.45 15.83 -2.00
CA THR A 75 -20.18 15.79 -2.73
C THR A 75 -19.56 17.19 -2.84
N ILE A 76 -18.26 17.24 -3.13
CA ILE A 76 -17.56 18.49 -3.43
C ILE A 76 -18.19 19.14 -4.68
N SER A 77 -18.60 18.35 -5.65
CA SER A 77 -19.30 18.84 -6.86
C SER A 77 -20.60 19.57 -6.52
N ASP A 78 -21.39 19.08 -5.54
CA ASP A 78 -22.62 19.77 -5.09
C ASP A 78 -22.29 21.17 -4.54
N LEU A 79 -21.16 21.31 -3.86
CA LEU A 79 -20.74 22.59 -3.25
C LEU A 79 -20.29 23.65 -4.25
N THR A 80 -20.13 23.31 -5.54
CA THR A 80 -19.79 24.30 -6.58
C THR A 80 -20.87 25.37 -6.76
N ASN A 81 -22.10 25.09 -6.34
CA ASN A 81 -23.24 26.00 -6.34
C ASN A 81 -23.53 26.62 -4.96
N HIS A 82 -22.79 26.23 -3.92
CA HIS A 82 -23.02 26.74 -2.56
C HIS A 82 -22.44 28.15 -2.40
N PRO A 83 -23.19 29.16 -1.87
CA PRO A 83 -22.76 30.55 -1.79
C PRO A 83 -21.41 30.77 -1.10
N ARG A 84 -21.14 30.01 -0.05
CA ARG A 84 -19.91 30.12 0.75
C ARG A 84 -18.76 29.26 0.21
N TRP A 85 -19.04 28.05 -0.26
CA TRP A 85 -18.01 27.03 -0.50
C TRP A 85 -17.63 26.86 -1.97
N ARG A 86 -18.36 27.50 -2.92
CA ARG A 86 -18.18 27.30 -4.38
C ARG A 86 -16.74 27.45 -4.86
N LYS A 87 -15.99 28.45 -4.33
CA LYS A 87 -14.60 28.68 -4.77
C LYS A 87 -13.68 27.54 -4.31
N ALA A 88 -13.76 27.21 -3.03
CA ALA A 88 -12.96 26.14 -2.45
C ALA A 88 -13.33 24.75 -3.02
N ALA A 89 -14.61 24.53 -3.36
CA ALA A 89 -15.06 23.31 -4.02
C ALA A 89 -14.45 23.14 -5.41
N ARG A 90 -14.41 24.20 -6.21
CA ARG A 90 -13.76 24.15 -7.54
C ARG A 90 -12.27 23.90 -7.43
N GLU A 91 -11.58 24.58 -6.51
CA GLU A 91 -10.16 24.35 -6.25
C GLU A 91 -9.89 22.90 -5.83
N ALA A 92 -10.71 22.33 -4.92
CA ALA A 92 -10.57 20.93 -4.50
C ALA A 92 -10.77 19.96 -5.68
N LEU A 93 -11.76 20.19 -6.55
CA LEU A 93 -11.97 19.38 -7.75
C LEU A 93 -10.80 19.48 -8.74
N GLU A 94 -10.22 20.65 -8.92
CA GLU A 94 -9.03 20.83 -9.76
C GLU A 94 -7.84 20.02 -9.21
N ILE A 95 -7.64 20.01 -7.88
CA ILE A 95 -6.58 19.23 -7.23
C ILE A 95 -6.82 17.73 -7.40
N ILE A 96 -8.08 17.28 -7.24
CA ILE A 96 -8.46 15.88 -7.46
C ILE A 96 -8.21 15.50 -8.93
N ALA A 97 -8.67 16.31 -9.88
CA ALA A 97 -8.49 16.06 -11.30
C ALA A 97 -7.02 16.04 -11.74
N ALA A 98 -6.19 16.86 -11.10
CA ALA A 98 -4.75 16.89 -11.35
C ALA A 98 -4.00 15.71 -10.73
N GLY A 99 -4.62 14.93 -9.83
CA GLY A 99 -3.95 13.85 -9.07
C GLY A 99 -2.82 14.37 -8.18
N ASP A 100 -2.95 15.60 -7.64
CA ASP A 100 -1.93 16.19 -6.75
C ASP A 100 -2.00 15.57 -5.36
N LEU A 101 -1.36 14.39 -5.23
CA LEU A 101 -1.39 13.59 -4.01
C LEU A 101 -0.85 14.33 -2.80
N GLU A 102 0.17 15.17 -2.98
CA GLU A 102 0.78 15.93 -1.90
C GLU A 102 -0.20 16.96 -1.32
N ARG A 103 -0.89 17.70 -2.19
CA ARG A 103 -1.92 18.64 -1.75
C ARG A 103 -3.12 17.94 -1.14
N LEU A 104 -3.57 16.82 -1.74
CA LEU A 104 -4.67 16.02 -1.20
C LEU A 104 -4.35 15.49 0.20
N ALA A 105 -3.14 14.96 0.42
CA ALA A 105 -2.68 14.52 1.74
C ALA A 105 -2.67 15.68 2.76
N ARG A 106 -2.18 16.87 2.37
CA ARG A 106 -2.21 18.06 3.24
C ARG A 106 -3.62 18.54 3.57
N TYR A 107 -4.57 18.32 2.67
CA TYR A 107 -5.99 18.65 2.87
C TYR A 107 -6.74 17.58 3.67
N GLY A 108 -6.05 16.50 4.06
CA GLY A 108 -6.59 15.47 4.94
C GLY A 108 -7.22 14.28 4.22
N ALA A 109 -6.86 14.05 2.94
CA ALA A 109 -7.18 12.79 2.28
C ALA A 109 -6.52 11.64 3.03
N SER A 110 -7.27 10.58 3.25
CA SER A 110 -6.77 9.34 3.84
C SER A 110 -5.89 8.56 2.85
N ASP A 111 -5.01 7.70 3.36
CA ASP A 111 -4.19 6.82 2.53
C ASP A 111 -5.05 5.98 1.57
N LEU A 112 -6.22 5.49 2.02
CA LEU A 112 -7.14 4.73 1.18
C LEU A 112 -7.72 5.58 0.02
N GLU A 113 -8.04 6.85 0.29
CA GLU A 113 -8.50 7.77 -0.76
C GLU A 113 -7.38 8.08 -1.77
N LEU A 114 -6.13 8.20 -1.31
CA LEU A 114 -4.99 8.43 -2.19
C LEU A 114 -4.65 7.20 -3.04
N LEU A 115 -4.87 5.99 -2.53
CA LEU A 115 -4.70 4.75 -3.31
C LEU A 115 -5.63 4.69 -4.52
N SER A 116 -6.76 5.42 -4.54
CA SER A 116 -7.69 5.47 -5.66
C SER A 116 -7.10 6.01 -6.98
N PHE A 117 -5.93 6.64 -6.93
CA PHE A 117 -5.21 7.11 -8.13
C PHE A 117 -4.33 6.05 -8.77
N PHE A 118 -4.15 4.89 -8.12
CA PHE A 118 -3.27 3.83 -8.59
C PHE A 118 -4.05 2.61 -9.02
N LYS A 119 -3.51 1.90 -10.01
CA LYS A 119 -4.01 0.58 -10.36
C LYS A 119 -3.48 -0.45 -9.35
N PRO A 120 -4.21 -1.54 -9.11
CA PRO A 120 -3.72 -2.61 -8.23
C PRO A 120 -2.32 -3.10 -8.59
N GLU A 121 -2.00 -3.18 -9.88
CA GLU A 121 -0.70 -3.63 -10.40
C GLU A 121 0.47 -2.71 -10.06
N GLU A 122 0.19 -1.46 -9.67
CA GLU A 122 1.19 -0.45 -9.29
C GLU A 122 1.52 -0.48 -7.79
N ILE A 123 0.80 -1.31 -7.02
CA ILE A 123 0.89 -1.35 -5.56
C ILE A 123 1.47 -2.68 -5.10
N ILE A 124 2.42 -2.62 -4.17
CA ILE A 124 2.92 -3.79 -3.44
C ILE A 124 2.66 -3.60 -1.94
N PHE A 125 2.01 -4.59 -1.34
CA PHE A 125 1.92 -4.70 0.11
C PHE A 125 3.09 -5.51 0.62
N ILE A 126 3.72 -5.05 1.69
CA ILE A 126 4.88 -5.70 2.30
C ILE A 126 4.67 -5.94 3.79
N ASP A 127 5.17 -7.07 4.24
CA ASP A 127 5.32 -7.42 5.64
C ASP A 127 6.61 -8.20 5.84
N ILE A 128 7.30 -8.04 6.98
CA ILE A 128 8.58 -8.69 7.26
C ILE A 128 8.54 -9.47 8.57
N GLU A 129 9.30 -10.56 8.60
CA GLU A 129 9.59 -11.30 9.83
C GLU A 129 11.07 -11.30 10.15
N THR A 130 11.37 -11.03 11.39
CA THR A 130 12.72 -10.82 11.88
C THR A 130 13.02 -11.69 13.11
N MET A 131 14.28 -11.97 13.35
CA MET A 131 14.70 -12.72 14.54
C MET A 131 14.67 -11.88 15.83
N GLY A 132 14.32 -10.60 15.74
CA GLY A 132 14.22 -9.70 16.89
C GLY A 132 13.80 -8.29 16.48
N LEU A 133 13.47 -7.45 17.47
CA LEU A 133 12.88 -6.12 17.24
C LEU A 133 13.88 -5.06 16.74
N TYR A 134 15.16 -5.32 16.83
CA TYR A 134 16.19 -4.37 16.41
C TYR A 134 16.86 -4.82 15.12
N TYR A 135 17.17 -3.89 14.23
CA TYR A 135 17.80 -4.14 12.93
C TYR A 135 19.20 -4.81 12.97
N ILE A 136 19.73 -5.11 14.16
CA ILE A 136 20.90 -5.96 14.32
C ILE A 136 20.60 -7.44 14.08
N HIS A 137 19.33 -7.84 14.18
CA HIS A 137 18.90 -9.21 13.92
C HIS A 137 18.51 -9.40 12.44
N PRO A 138 18.74 -10.60 11.87
CA PRO A 138 18.39 -10.87 10.48
C PRO A 138 16.89 -10.81 10.20
N VAL A 139 16.55 -10.38 8.99
CA VAL A 139 15.24 -10.65 8.36
C VAL A 139 15.30 -12.06 7.79
N PHE A 140 14.35 -12.90 8.13
CA PHE A 140 14.31 -14.29 7.61
C PHE A 140 13.15 -14.55 6.65
N LEU A 141 12.11 -13.70 6.65
CA LEU A 141 11.00 -13.81 5.73
C LEU A 141 10.51 -12.42 5.32
N VAL A 142 10.24 -12.25 4.05
CA VAL A 142 9.52 -11.11 3.51
C VAL A 142 8.32 -11.62 2.73
N GLY A 143 7.13 -11.14 3.08
CA GLY A 143 5.89 -11.35 2.37
C GLY A 143 5.57 -10.15 1.49
N LEU A 144 5.32 -10.38 0.21
CA LEU A 144 4.88 -9.36 -0.75
C LEU A 144 3.56 -9.79 -1.37
N LEU A 145 2.51 -8.95 -1.26
CA LEU A 145 1.30 -9.12 -2.04
C LEU A 145 1.31 -8.11 -3.19
N SER A 146 1.22 -8.60 -4.41
CA SER A 146 1.09 -7.83 -5.64
C SER A 146 -0.13 -8.29 -6.42
N PHE A 147 -0.52 -7.51 -7.43
CA PHE A 147 -1.64 -7.86 -8.30
C PHE A 147 -1.16 -7.97 -9.74
N LYS A 148 -1.67 -8.96 -10.45
CA LYS A 148 -1.39 -9.18 -11.86
C LYS A 148 -2.61 -9.80 -12.54
N ASP A 149 -3.01 -9.24 -13.66
CA ASP A 149 -4.17 -9.72 -14.45
C ASP A 149 -5.45 -9.85 -13.60
N GLY A 150 -5.65 -8.94 -12.63
CA GLY A 150 -6.78 -8.94 -11.72
C GLY A 150 -6.70 -9.95 -10.56
N LEU A 151 -5.63 -10.73 -10.47
CA LEU A 151 -5.40 -11.72 -9.41
C LEU A 151 -4.36 -11.23 -8.40
N GLY A 152 -4.56 -11.56 -7.12
CA GLY A 152 -3.56 -11.35 -6.09
C GLY A 152 -2.50 -12.45 -6.11
N GLU A 153 -1.24 -12.07 -6.00
CA GLU A 153 -0.09 -12.96 -5.88
C GLU A 153 0.70 -12.63 -4.62
N ILE A 154 0.81 -13.59 -3.70
CA ILE A 154 1.69 -13.50 -2.54
C ILE A 154 2.99 -14.18 -2.86
N SER A 155 4.09 -13.45 -2.75
CA SER A 155 5.45 -13.98 -2.80
C SER A 155 6.04 -13.98 -1.39
N GLN A 156 6.43 -15.14 -0.90
CA GLN A 156 7.19 -15.31 0.34
C GLN A 156 8.65 -15.58 -0.02
N ILE A 157 9.53 -14.67 0.39
CA ILE A 157 10.97 -14.74 0.16
C ILE A 157 11.61 -15.13 1.49
N LEU A 158 12.23 -16.32 1.57
CA LEU A 158 12.76 -16.87 2.81
C LEU A 158 14.28 -16.98 2.74
N ALA A 159 14.92 -16.63 3.84
CA ALA A 159 16.33 -16.91 4.11
C ALA A 159 16.38 -18.14 5.02
N GLY A 160 16.75 -19.31 4.50
CA GLY A 160 16.85 -20.56 5.24
C GLY A 160 17.95 -20.54 6.32
N ASN A 161 18.87 -19.57 6.24
CA ASN A 161 19.92 -19.31 7.23
C ASN A 161 20.33 -17.82 7.16
N PRO A 162 21.05 -17.30 8.17
CA PRO A 162 21.46 -15.88 8.20
C PRO A 162 22.34 -15.44 7.02
N ALA A 163 23.09 -16.34 6.39
CA ALA A 163 23.92 -15.99 5.22
C ALA A 163 23.07 -15.73 3.96
N ALA A 164 21.85 -16.29 3.89
CA ALA A 164 20.91 -16.09 2.80
C ALA A 164 20.17 -14.74 2.88
N GLU A 165 20.25 -14.01 3.99
CA GLU A 165 19.55 -12.73 4.18
C GLU A 165 19.91 -11.72 3.08
N ARG A 166 21.19 -11.66 2.68
CA ARG A 166 21.61 -10.73 1.62
C ARG A 166 20.87 -10.98 0.30
N ALA A 167 20.66 -12.25 -0.06
CA ALA A 167 19.92 -12.63 -1.26
C ALA A 167 18.42 -12.31 -1.13
N LEU A 168 17.82 -12.56 0.06
CA LEU A 168 16.46 -12.19 0.37
C LEU A 168 16.25 -10.67 0.20
N LEU A 169 17.12 -9.84 0.79
CA LEU A 169 17.03 -8.38 0.70
C LEU A 169 17.17 -7.88 -0.74
N TYR A 170 18.12 -8.43 -1.49
CA TYR A 170 18.31 -8.09 -2.91
C TYR A 170 17.06 -8.38 -3.73
N GLU A 171 16.47 -9.57 -3.57
CA GLU A 171 15.22 -9.94 -4.25
C GLU A 171 14.06 -9.03 -3.85
N THR A 172 13.94 -8.73 -2.54
CA THR A 172 12.90 -7.84 -2.01
C THR A 172 12.97 -6.47 -2.69
N VAL A 173 14.15 -5.83 -2.71
CA VAL A 173 14.34 -4.52 -3.33
C VAL A 173 14.05 -4.57 -4.82
N SER A 174 14.54 -5.58 -5.54
CA SER A 174 14.28 -5.75 -6.98
C SER A 174 12.79 -5.81 -7.31
N ARG A 175 11.97 -6.34 -6.38
CA ARG A 175 10.51 -6.36 -6.53
C ARG A 175 9.88 -5.03 -6.16
N LEU A 176 10.28 -4.43 -5.05
CA LEU A 176 9.74 -3.15 -4.59
C LEU A 176 9.99 -2.00 -5.58
N GLN A 177 11.13 -2.00 -6.28
CA GLN A 177 11.44 -1.00 -7.31
C GLN A 177 10.46 -0.99 -8.50
N LYS A 178 9.64 -2.03 -8.67
CA LYS A 178 8.62 -2.10 -9.72
C LYS A 178 7.29 -1.45 -9.30
N ALA A 179 7.13 -1.15 -8.01
CA ALA A 179 5.91 -0.57 -7.49
C ALA A 179 5.96 0.96 -7.54
N ALA A 180 4.85 1.61 -7.87
CA ALA A 180 4.67 3.05 -7.66
C ALA A 180 4.38 3.36 -6.19
N ILE A 181 3.69 2.44 -5.50
CA ILE A 181 3.31 2.58 -4.09
C ILE A 181 3.64 1.30 -3.31
N ILE A 182 4.22 1.51 -2.13
CA ILE A 182 4.45 0.44 -1.15
C ILE A 182 3.51 0.67 0.02
N VAL A 183 2.74 -0.35 0.38
CA VAL A 183 1.82 -0.35 1.52
C VAL A 183 2.33 -1.35 2.56
N SER A 184 2.39 -0.94 3.81
CA SER A 184 2.77 -1.80 4.93
C SER A 184 1.96 -1.42 6.16
N PHE A 185 1.67 -2.40 7.03
CA PHE A 185 1.14 -2.12 8.36
C PHE A 185 2.28 -1.62 9.25
N ASN A 186 2.19 -0.36 9.72
CA ASN A 186 3.24 0.29 10.52
C ASN A 186 4.61 0.46 9.82
N GLY A 187 4.66 0.40 8.50
CA GLY A 187 5.91 0.38 7.70
C GLY A 187 6.85 1.56 7.89
N ARG A 188 6.30 2.74 8.19
CA ARG A 188 7.12 3.95 8.48
C ARG A 188 7.94 3.80 9.75
N SER A 189 7.43 3.05 10.73
CA SER A 189 8.04 2.93 12.05
C SER A 189 8.84 1.64 12.22
N PHE A 190 8.57 0.61 11.42
CA PHE A 190 9.22 -0.69 11.58
C PHE A 190 9.79 -1.23 10.25
N ASP A 191 8.94 -1.71 9.32
CA ASP A 191 9.41 -2.49 8.16
C ASP A 191 10.45 -1.75 7.31
N LEU A 192 10.15 -0.53 6.88
CA LEU A 192 11.04 0.22 6.00
C LEU A 192 12.36 0.64 6.67
N PRO A 193 12.37 1.21 7.91
CA PRO A 193 13.60 1.47 8.63
C PRO A 193 14.42 0.21 8.89
N TYR A 194 13.74 -0.92 9.19
CA TYR A 194 14.39 -2.19 9.45
C TYR A 194 15.11 -2.71 8.20
N LEU A 195 14.38 -2.80 7.08
CA LEU A 195 14.96 -3.20 5.79
C LEU A 195 16.14 -2.32 5.40
N LYS A 196 16.00 -1.00 5.48
CA LYS A 196 17.11 -0.06 5.20
C LYS A 196 18.33 -0.30 6.09
N GLY A 197 18.12 -0.55 7.37
CA GLY A 197 19.20 -0.89 8.30
C GLY A 197 19.93 -2.17 7.90
N ARG A 198 19.17 -3.22 7.53
CA ARG A 198 19.75 -4.49 7.09
C ARG A 198 20.45 -4.39 5.73
N MET A 199 19.87 -3.63 4.79
CA MET A 199 20.51 -3.36 3.50
C MET A 199 21.87 -2.70 3.66
N ARG A 200 21.96 -1.66 4.51
CA ARG A 200 23.24 -1.01 4.83
C ARG A 200 24.25 -1.97 5.46
N PHE A 201 23.80 -2.83 6.38
CA PHE A 201 24.64 -3.86 6.98
C PHE A 201 25.25 -4.79 5.92
N HIS A 202 24.50 -5.14 4.87
CA HIS A 202 24.98 -6.00 3.77
C HIS A 202 25.62 -5.24 2.61
N GLY A 203 25.80 -3.93 2.71
CA GLY A 203 26.39 -3.11 1.64
C GLY A 203 25.52 -3.07 0.38
N LEU A 204 24.20 -3.21 0.53
CA LEU A 204 23.23 -3.02 -0.54
C LEU A 204 22.82 -1.54 -0.57
N ASN A 205 22.70 -0.97 -1.77
CA ASN A 205 22.22 0.40 -1.92
C ASN A 205 20.72 0.48 -1.61
N ASP A 206 20.32 1.59 -0.97
CA ASP A 206 18.93 1.92 -0.62
C ASP A 206 18.06 2.19 -1.85
#